data_9c58243e7eeb36045f4b2c3a4d89db38
#
_entry.id   9c58243e7eeb36045f4b2c3a4d89db38
#
_cell.length_a   1.000
_cell.length_b   1.000
_cell.length_c   1.000
_cell.angle_alpha   90.00
_cell.angle_beta   90.00
_cell.angle_gamma   90.00
#
_symmetry.space_group_name_H-M   'P 1'
#
loop_
_entity.id
_entity.type
_entity.pdbx_description
1 polymer ?
#
loop_
_entity_poly.entity_id
_entity_poly.type
_entity_poly.pdbx_seq_one_letter_code
_entity_poly.pdbx_strand_id
1 'polypeptide(L)'
;MREVKLLKPEEAGLTNKIEIFEDGLRTEEKSGSYEWWYFDSKYEDGSSLVIVFFTKPVTSFAKNFKPYVSLNYIHPNGKEIRTTLESKDYSFSKEGCDVRIGDCYVKGDLSHYDIYFKNDEVECKLTLDGSVPSWRPESGRILFGKKDYFAWLPSIPEGKINGTLKTKDETISLSGTGYHDHNWGNKLMILLMNDWYWGRAKIGDYVVVSAYIYANKKDGYKATPVFMLAKDGKILSSDAFKHLTYEEKDFVKDSYTKRFVATTITYDYHDKENGVHYRVTYKKGNEEVERQVMTDIVGKPLAVLFHLLGFRGSYHRMGGTAILEKFDGENLIERIESPAMWEQMCFKPDRIKA
;
A
#
# COMPACT_ATOMS: atom_id res chain seq x y z
N MET A 1 -3.09 -22.26 16.74
CA MET A 1 -2.91 -21.12 15.83
C MET A 1 -4.26 -20.46 15.62
N ARG A 2 -4.31 -19.12 15.54
CA ARG A 2 -5.55 -18.43 15.18
C ARG A 2 -5.83 -18.63 13.68
N GLU A 3 -7.10 -18.65 13.30
CA GLU A 3 -7.46 -18.60 11.90
C GLU A 3 -7.06 -17.25 11.30
N VAL A 4 -6.50 -17.24 10.09
CA VAL A 4 -6.26 -16.04 9.30
C VAL A 4 -6.97 -16.24 7.97
N LYS A 5 -7.91 -15.35 7.65
CA LYS A 5 -8.71 -15.44 6.42
C LYS A 5 -9.12 -14.06 5.91
N LEU A 6 -9.31 -13.92 4.62
CA LEU A 6 -10.10 -12.84 4.06
C LEU A 6 -11.58 -13.06 4.40
N LEU A 7 -12.22 -12.00 4.85
CA LEU A 7 -13.64 -12.01 5.17
C LEU A 7 -14.42 -11.78 3.88
N LYS A 8 -15.47 -12.56 3.65
CA LYS A 8 -16.35 -12.34 2.50
C LYS A 8 -17.14 -11.05 2.65
N PRO A 9 -17.57 -10.42 1.56
CA PRO A 9 -18.36 -9.18 1.62
C PRO A 9 -19.59 -9.30 2.51
N GLU A 10 -20.40 -10.33 2.34
CA GLU A 10 -21.62 -10.55 3.12
C GLU A 10 -21.35 -10.77 4.62
N GLU A 11 -20.23 -11.42 4.99
CA GLU A 11 -19.80 -11.56 6.39
C GLU A 11 -19.40 -10.22 7.02
N ALA A 12 -19.01 -9.25 6.19
CA ALA A 12 -18.64 -7.89 6.59
C ALA A 12 -19.80 -6.90 6.52
N GLY A 13 -21.01 -7.34 6.11
CA GLY A 13 -22.15 -6.49 5.84
C GLY A 13 -22.00 -5.64 4.57
N LEU A 14 -21.20 -6.08 3.62
CA LEU A 14 -20.94 -5.43 2.34
C LEU A 14 -21.55 -6.24 1.19
N THR A 15 -21.63 -5.60 0.01
CA THR A 15 -21.96 -6.27 -1.25
C THR A 15 -20.70 -6.49 -2.08
N ASN A 16 -20.80 -7.14 -3.23
CA ASN A 16 -19.68 -7.25 -4.17
C ASN A 16 -19.36 -5.91 -4.85
N LYS A 17 -20.32 -4.97 -4.88
CA LYS A 17 -20.09 -3.61 -5.35
C LYS A 17 -19.42 -2.80 -4.24
N ILE A 18 -18.41 -2.03 -4.60
CA ILE A 18 -17.75 -1.09 -3.69
C ILE A 18 -18.60 0.18 -3.65
N GLU A 19 -18.96 0.60 -2.45
CA GLU A 19 -19.77 1.80 -2.23
C GLU A 19 -18.91 2.94 -1.65
N ILE A 20 -19.30 4.18 -1.93
CA ILE A 20 -18.54 5.39 -1.57
C ILE A 20 -18.20 5.43 -0.08
N PHE A 21 -19.11 4.96 0.80
CA PHE A 21 -18.88 4.96 2.24
C PHE A 21 -17.70 4.07 2.68
N GLU A 22 -17.31 3.09 1.87
CA GLU A 22 -16.19 2.20 2.22
C GLU A 22 -14.85 2.94 2.28
N ASP A 23 -14.73 4.08 1.59
CA ASP A 23 -13.57 4.97 1.64
C ASP A 23 -13.70 6.09 2.70
N GLY A 24 -14.76 6.10 3.47
CA GLY A 24 -14.93 6.97 4.63
C GLY A 24 -14.30 6.39 5.91
N LEU A 25 -14.36 7.11 7.02
CA LEU A 25 -13.83 6.66 8.32
C LEU A 25 -14.44 5.32 8.75
N ARG A 26 -13.61 4.31 8.94
CA ARG A 26 -14.00 2.92 9.30
C ARG A 26 -13.59 2.50 10.71
N THR A 27 -12.76 3.29 11.39
CA THR A 27 -12.32 2.98 12.76
C THR A 27 -12.95 3.91 13.78
N GLU A 28 -12.81 3.52 15.04
CA GLU A 28 -13.22 4.30 16.20
C GLU A 28 -11.99 4.70 17.01
N GLU A 29 -12.15 5.70 17.87
CA GLU A 29 -11.15 6.11 18.86
C GLU A 29 -10.93 5.03 19.92
N LYS A 30 -10.10 4.05 19.58
CA LYS A 30 -9.71 2.92 20.44
C LYS A 30 -8.21 2.71 20.44
N SER A 31 -7.67 2.20 21.53
CA SER A 31 -6.27 1.80 21.60
C SER A 31 -5.98 0.69 20.58
N GLY A 32 -4.96 0.89 19.76
CA GLY A 32 -4.53 -0.04 18.73
C GLY A 32 -5.28 0.06 17.41
N SER A 33 -6.37 0.86 17.30
CA SER A 33 -6.95 1.19 16.00
C SER A 33 -6.03 2.15 15.24
N TYR A 34 -6.09 2.09 13.94
CA TYR A 34 -5.37 2.99 13.03
C TYR A 34 -6.11 3.04 11.71
N GLU A 35 -5.95 4.15 10.97
CA GLU A 35 -6.54 4.36 9.68
C GLU A 35 -5.75 5.41 8.90
N TRP A 36 -5.57 5.20 7.59
CA TRP A 36 -4.93 6.17 6.73
C TRP A 36 -5.43 6.08 5.30
N TRP A 37 -5.43 7.23 4.61
CA TRP A 37 -5.66 7.39 3.19
C TRP A 37 -4.34 7.72 2.53
N TYR A 38 -3.86 6.84 1.68
CA TYR A 38 -2.55 6.88 1.02
C TYR A 38 -2.71 7.27 -0.44
N PHE A 39 -1.91 8.22 -0.89
CA PHE A 39 -1.83 8.67 -2.26
C PHE A 39 -0.39 8.64 -2.70
N ASP A 40 -0.09 7.97 -3.82
CA ASP A 40 1.22 8.06 -4.45
C ASP A 40 1.07 8.46 -5.92
N SER A 41 2.13 9.07 -6.46
CA SER A 41 2.18 9.48 -7.85
C SER A 41 3.59 9.44 -8.40
N LYS A 42 3.65 9.18 -9.72
CA LYS A 42 4.86 9.27 -10.53
C LYS A 42 4.59 10.24 -11.67
N TYR A 43 5.50 11.14 -11.87
CA TYR A 43 5.38 12.21 -12.86
C TYR A 43 6.27 11.96 -14.07
N GLU A 44 5.93 12.63 -15.19
CA GLU A 44 6.60 12.45 -16.48
C GLU A 44 8.08 12.87 -16.45
N ASP A 45 8.44 13.78 -15.56
CA ASP A 45 9.82 14.24 -15.34
C ASP A 45 10.68 13.28 -14.50
N GLY A 46 10.10 12.18 -14.02
CA GLY A 46 10.75 11.20 -13.15
C GLY A 46 10.64 11.51 -11.65
N SER A 47 10.02 12.63 -11.27
CA SER A 47 9.72 12.91 -9.87
C SER A 47 8.60 12.03 -9.32
N SER A 48 8.47 11.98 -8.00
CA SER A 48 7.40 11.24 -7.33
C SER A 48 6.92 11.97 -6.08
N LEU A 49 5.67 11.73 -5.71
CA LEU A 49 5.05 12.31 -4.51
C LEU A 49 4.24 11.26 -3.78
N VAL A 50 4.33 11.28 -2.45
CA VAL A 50 3.46 10.53 -1.54
C VAL A 50 2.81 11.50 -0.56
N ILE A 51 1.49 11.45 -0.43
CA ILE A 51 0.72 12.15 0.61
C ILE A 51 -0.10 11.12 1.36
N VAL A 52 -0.07 11.18 2.70
CA VAL A 52 -0.84 10.26 3.53
C VAL A 52 -1.52 11.01 4.66
N PHE A 53 -2.82 10.81 4.79
CA PHE A 53 -3.65 11.33 5.88
C PHE A 53 -3.84 10.23 6.91
N PHE A 54 -3.46 10.48 8.16
CA PHE A 54 -3.52 9.50 9.24
C PHE A 54 -4.48 9.96 10.33
N THR A 55 -5.27 9.04 10.87
CA THR A 55 -6.05 9.30 12.09
C THR A 55 -5.17 9.38 13.33
N LYS A 56 -4.05 8.65 13.36
CA LYS A 56 -2.97 8.67 14.35
C LYS A 56 -1.78 7.83 13.90
N PRO A 57 -0.59 7.96 14.54
CA PRO A 57 0.54 7.09 14.23
C PRO A 57 0.18 5.61 14.36
N VAL A 58 0.52 4.82 13.34
CA VAL A 58 0.19 3.37 13.24
C VAL A 58 0.79 2.51 14.37
N THR A 59 1.75 3.06 15.10
CA THR A 59 2.38 2.43 16.28
C THR A 59 1.77 2.90 17.60
N SER A 60 0.78 3.81 17.57
CA SER A 60 0.24 4.48 18.75
C SER A 60 -0.71 3.58 19.55
N PHE A 61 -0.50 3.50 20.85
CA PHE A 61 -1.44 2.91 21.81
C PHE A 61 -2.45 3.93 22.35
N ALA A 62 -2.41 5.18 21.91
CA ALA A 62 -3.37 6.19 22.31
C ALA A 62 -4.80 5.76 21.95
N LYS A 63 -5.76 6.07 22.82
CA LYS A 63 -7.18 5.82 22.53
C LYS A 63 -7.68 6.81 21.49
N ASN A 64 -7.42 8.09 21.69
CA ASN A 64 -7.93 9.18 20.85
C ASN A 64 -7.14 9.31 19.56
N PHE A 65 -7.76 9.89 18.56
CA PHE A 65 -7.08 10.31 17.34
C PHE A 65 -6.00 11.36 17.65
N LYS A 66 -4.93 11.32 16.89
CA LYS A 66 -3.85 12.30 16.84
C LYS A 66 -3.51 12.49 15.37
N PRO A 67 -4.38 13.19 14.63
CA PRO A 67 -4.28 13.23 13.18
C PRO A 67 -3.07 14.02 12.71
N TYR A 68 -2.51 13.54 11.61
CA TYR A 68 -1.46 14.26 10.88
C TYR A 68 -1.50 13.90 9.40
N VAL A 69 -0.92 14.77 8.58
CA VAL A 69 -0.68 14.53 7.16
C VAL A 69 0.81 14.52 6.93
N SER A 70 1.31 13.57 6.16
CA SER A 70 2.69 13.55 5.69
C SER A 70 2.74 13.77 4.19
N LEU A 71 3.74 14.53 3.75
CA LEU A 71 4.08 14.72 2.34
C LEU A 71 5.55 14.41 2.13
N ASN A 72 5.81 13.60 1.10
CA ASN A 72 7.16 13.29 0.64
C ASN A 72 7.22 13.47 -0.89
N TYR A 73 7.96 14.45 -1.37
CA TYR A 73 8.23 14.69 -2.77
C TYR A 73 9.70 14.44 -3.07
N ILE A 74 9.96 13.67 -4.11
CA ILE A 74 11.32 13.35 -4.58
C ILE A 74 11.48 13.95 -5.97
N HIS A 75 12.40 14.89 -6.10
CA HIS A 75 12.77 15.49 -7.39
C HIS A 75 13.43 14.48 -8.33
N PRO A 76 13.47 14.74 -9.65
CA PRO A 76 14.15 13.87 -10.62
C PRO A 76 15.64 13.64 -10.30
N ASN A 77 16.29 14.59 -9.63
CA ASN A 77 17.68 14.51 -9.21
C ASN A 77 17.89 13.82 -7.85
N GLY A 78 16.82 13.28 -7.25
CA GLY A 78 16.86 12.61 -5.96
C GLY A 78 16.79 13.52 -4.72
N LYS A 79 16.74 14.87 -4.89
CA LYS A 79 16.51 15.78 -3.75
C LYS A 79 15.12 15.52 -3.18
N GLU A 80 15.00 15.45 -1.87
CA GLU A 80 13.76 15.13 -1.16
C GLU A 80 13.22 16.36 -0.41
N ILE A 81 11.90 16.54 -0.48
CA ILE A 81 11.13 17.43 0.39
C ILE A 81 10.23 16.54 1.24
N ARG A 82 10.51 16.44 2.53
CA ARG A 82 9.72 15.65 3.48
C ARG A 82 9.21 16.56 4.59
N THR A 83 7.89 16.61 4.73
CA THR A 83 7.26 17.47 5.74
C THR A 83 5.96 16.85 6.28
N THR A 84 5.50 17.36 7.42
CA THR A 84 4.26 16.91 8.06
C THR A 84 3.47 18.09 8.59
N LEU A 85 2.15 17.88 8.75
CA LEU A 85 1.26 18.77 9.49
C LEU A 85 0.50 17.95 10.53
N GLU A 86 0.56 18.35 11.79
CA GLU A 86 -0.30 17.86 12.86
C GLU A 86 -1.36 18.90 13.21
N SER A 87 -2.60 18.48 13.48
CA SER A 87 -3.65 19.42 13.93
C SER A 87 -4.61 18.75 14.90
N LYS A 88 -5.12 19.55 15.83
CA LYS A 88 -6.25 19.18 16.69
C LYS A 88 -7.61 19.56 16.08
N ASP A 89 -7.60 20.37 15.04
CA ASP A 89 -8.77 20.68 14.21
C ASP A 89 -8.82 19.65 13.08
N TYR A 90 -9.80 18.75 13.13
CA TYR A 90 -9.97 17.70 12.13
C TYR A 90 -11.41 17.25 12.01
N SER A 91 -11.72 16.69 10.86
CA SER A 91 -12.98 15.99 10.61
C SER A 91 -12.78 14.82 9.68
N PHE A 92 -13.53 13.74 9.92
CA PHE A 92 -13.55 12.52 9.12
C PHE A 92 -14.99 12.11 8.85
N SER A 93 -15.39 12.08 7.57
CA SER A 93 -16.71 11.59 7.19
C SER A 93 -16.76 10.06 7.21
N LYS A 94 -17.90 9.49 7.59
CA LYS A 94 -18.19 8.06 7.45
C LYS A 94 -18.90 7.71 6.14
N GLU A 95 -19.40 8.72 5.44
CA GLU A 95 -20.21 8.57 4.23
C GLU A 95 -19.37 8.48 2.94
N GLY A 96 -18.09 8.77 3.03
CA GLY A 96 -17.14 8.73 1.92
C GLY A 96 -15.83 9.40 2.32
N CYS A 97 -14.88 9.44 1.40
CA CYS A 97 -13.62 10.14 1.61
C CYS A 97 -13.85 11.66 1.64
N ASP A 98 -14.01 12.18 2.83
CA ASP A 98 -13.99 13.60 3.15
C ASP A 98 -13.23 13.75 4.48
N VAL A 99 -11.93 13.96 4.35
CA VAL A 99 -10.94 13.98 5.44
C VAL A 99 -10.31 15.35 5.50
N ARG A 100 -10.34 15.98 6.67
CA ARG A 100 -9.71 17.28 6.92
C ARG A 100 -8.83 17.20 8.17
N ILE A 101 -7.63 17.78 8.09
CA ILE A 101 -6.67 17.89 9.20
C ILE A 101 -6.01 19.26 9.09
N GLY A 102 -6.42 20.21 9.95
CA GLY A 102 -6.09 21.63 9.77
C GLY A 102 -6.59 22.15 8.44
N ASP A 103 -5.72 22.81 7.68
CA ASP A 103 -6.01 23.28 6.33
C ASP A 103 -5.89 22.19 5.25
N CYS A 104 -5.26 21.04 5.57
CA CYS A 104 -5.12 19.94 4.64
C CYS A 104 -6.43 19.18 4.50
N TYR A 105 -6.73 18.71 3.28
CA TYR A 105 -7.90 17.88 3.04
C TYR A 105 -7.72 16.91 1.87
N VAL A 106 -8.51 15.87 1.89
CA VAL A 106 -8.81 15.05 0.72
C VAL A 106 -10.31 14.79 0.65
N LYS A 107 -10.86 14.89 -0.54
CA LYS A 107 -12.27 14.61 -0.82
C LYS A 107 -12.39 13.86 -2.14
N GLY A 108 -13.17 12.76 -2.13
CA GLY A 108 -13.35 11.94 -3.33
C GLY A 108 -14.55 11.01 -3.26
N ASP A 109 -14.83 10.35 -4.39
CA ASP A 109 -16.02 9.54 -4.65
C ASP A 109 -15.73 8.17 -5.29
N LEU A 110 -14.49 7.66 -5.13
CA LEU A 110 -13.96 6.43 -5.75
C LEU A 110 -13.59 6.58 -7.22
N SER A 111 -13.90 7.71 -7.85
CA SER A 111 -13.55 7.99 -9.25
C SER A 111 -12.69 9.23 -9.41
N HIS A 112 -12.90 10.21 -8.56
CA HIS A 112 -12.21 11.50 -8.54
C HIS A 112 -11.86 11.90 -7.11
N TYR A 113 -10.66 12.50 -6.93
CA TYR A 113 -10.18 13.01 -5.65
C TYR A 113 -9.54 14.39 -5.82
N ASP A 114 -9.95 15.32 -4.96
CA ASP A 114 -9.27 16.57 -4.70
C ASP A 114 -8.39 16.43 -3.46
N ILE A 115 -7.09 16.71 -3.58
CA ILE A 115 -6.10 16.54 -2.52
C ILE A 115 -5.39 17.87 -2.30
N TYR A 116 -5.36 18.33 -1.06
CA TYR A 116 -4.70 19.56 -0.68
C TYR A 116 -3.85 19.37 0.58
N PHE A 117 -2.59 19.76 0.47
CA PHE A 117 -1.66 19.83 1.59
C PHE A 117 -1.12 21.25 1.70
N LYS A 118 -1.07 21.79 2.91
CA LYS A 118 -0.46 23.09 3.19
C LYS A 118 0.14 23.13 4.58
N ASN A 119 1.36 23.63 4.66
CA ASN A 119 2.01 24.08 5.88
C ASN A 119 2.89 25.31 5.58
N ASP A 120 3.77 25.71 6.51
CA ASP A 120 4.62 26.90 6.36
C ASP A 120 5.69 26.75 5.25
N GLU A 121 5.98 25.52 4.80
CA GLU A 121 7.06 25.21 3.85
C GLU A 121 6.54 24.87 2.46
N VAL A 122 5.40 24.19 2.39
CA VAL A 122 4.89 23.56 1.16
C VAL A 122 3.38 23.78 1.03
N GLU A 123 2.95 24.13 -0.19
CA GLU A 123 1.56 24.05 -0.61
C GLU A 123 1.46 23.12 -1.82
N CYS A 124 0.63 22.07 -1.71
CA CYS A 124 0.42 21.09 -2.76
C CYS A 124 -1.08 20.94 -3.05
N LYS A 125 -1.45 21.06 -4.32
CA LYS A 125 -2.83 20.89 -4.78
C LYS A 125 -2.85 19.92 -5.94
N LEU A 126 -3.61 18.82 -5.79
CA LEU A 126 -3.68 17.75 -6.79
C LEU A 126 -5.14 17.36 -7.05
N THR A 127 -5.38 16.88 -8.27
CA THR A 127 -6.56 16.11 -8.65
C THR A 127 -6.13 14.74 -9.13
N LEU A 128 -6.85 13.69 -8.73
CA LEU A 128 -6.63 12.32 -9.18
C LEU A 128 -7.92 11.77 -9.78
N ASP A 129 -7.87 11.43 -11.08
CA ASP A 129 -8.98 10.85 -11.84
C ASP A 129 -8.68 9.37 -12.12
N GLY A 130 -9.54 8.46 -11.64
CA GLY A 130 -9.38 7.02 -11.78
C GLY A 130 -9.55 6.52 -13.22
N SER A 131 -8.64 5.67 -13.67
CA SER A 131 -8.71 4.97 -14.95
C SER A 131 -9.04 3.48 -14.82
N VAL A 132 -8.90 2.94 -13.62
CA VAL A 132 -9.28 1.57 -13.24
C VAL A 132 -10.29 1.65 -12.10
N PRO A 133 -11.38 0.88 -12.12
CA PRO A 133 -12.38 0.90 -11.06
C PRO A 133 -11.79 0.56 -9.69
N SER A 134 -12.37 1.09 -8.63
CA SER A 134 -12.05 0.70 -7.26
C SER A 134 -12.13 -0.82 -7.10
N TRP A 135 -11.22 -1.37 -6.31
CA TRP A 135 -11.14 -2.80 -6.09
C TRP A 135 -10.76 -3.11 -4.64
N ARG A 136 -11.22 -4.22 -4.14
CA ARG A 136 -10.74 -4.83 -2.89
C ARG A 136 -10.77 -6.35 -2.96
N PRO A 137 -9.83 -7.03 -2.26
CA PRO A 137 -9.90 -8.48 -2.13
C PRO A 137 -11.07 -8.83 -1.20
N GLU A 138 -12.08 -9.54 -1.72
CA GLU A 138 -13.29 -9.87 -0.98
C GLU A 138 -13.92 -8.62 -0.28
N SER A 139 -13.99 -8.60 1.06
CA SER A 139 -14.42 -7.41 1.82
C SER A 139 -13.29 -6.40 2.08
N GLY A 140 -12.07 -6.65 1.60
CA GLY A 140 -10.88 -5.92 2.00
C GLY A 140 -10.34 -6.26 3.39
N ARG A 141 -11.08 -7.03 4.22
CA ARG A 141 -10.71 -7.34 5.62
C ARG A 141 -10.02 -8.69 5.75
N ILE A 142 -8.79 -8.67 6.26
CA ILE A 142 -8.05 -9.85 6.68
C ILE A 142 -8.24 -10.02 8.17
N LEU A 143 -8.93 -11.10 8.59
CA LEU A 143 -9.13 -11.46 9.98
C LEU A 143 -7.94 -12.25 10.53
N PHE A 144 -7.55 -11.91 11.76
CA PHE A 144 -6.56 -12.63 12.56
C PHE A 144 -7.24 -13.17 13.83
N GLY A 145 -7.86 -14.33 13.71
CA GLY A 145 -8.74 -14.92 14.71
C GLY A 145 -10.18 -14.40 14.58
N LYS A 146 -10.86 -14.15 15.71
CA LYS A 146 -12.31 -13.89 15.70
C LYS A 146 -12.67 -12.41 15.43
N LYS A 147 -11.78 -11.45 15.75
CA LYS A 147 -12.16 -10.03 15.77
C LYS A 147 -11.07 -9.04 15.39
N ASP A 148 -9.81 -9.45 15.46
CA ASP A 148 -8.69 -8.56 15.11
C ASP A 148 -8.53 -8.56 13.59
N TYR A 149 -8.40 -7.40 12.97
CA TYR A 149 -8.30 -7.31 11.50
C TYR A 149 -7.40 -6.17 11.04
N PHE A 150 -6.92 -6.33 9.83
CA PHE A 150 -6.42 -5.31 8.92
C PHE A 150 -7.32 -5.26 7.70
N ALA A 151 -7.57 -4.09 7.16
CA ALA A 151 -8.38 -3.92 5.96
C ALA A 151 -7.71 -2.98 4.96
N TRP A 152 -8.01 -3.19 3.69
CA TRP A 152 -7.40 -2.51 2.56
C TRP A 152 -8.38 -2.38 1.39
N LEU A 153 -8.48 -1.16 0.85
CA LEU A 153 -9.30 -0.78 -0.29
C LEU A 153 -8.46 0.06 -1.27
N PRO A 154 -7.92 -0.48 -2.36
CA PRO A 154 -7.45 0.29 -3.50
C PRO A 154 -8.61 1.05 -4.16
N SER A 155 -8.85 2.29 -3.73
CA SER A 155 -9.96 3.14 -4.23
C SER A 155 -9.68 3.61 -5.64
N ILE A 156 -8.42 3.96 -5.97
CA ILE A 156 -7.94 4.23 -7.33
C ILE A 156 -6.71 3.36 -7.61
N PRO A 157 -6.86 2.17 -8.21
CA PRO A 157 -5.72 1.30 -8.55
C PRO A 157 -4.75 1.93 -9.55
N GLU A 158 -5.24 2.77 -10.43
CA GLU A 158 -4.48 3.60 -11.38
C GLU A 158 -5.35 4.76 -11.82
N GLY A 159 -4.76 5.95 -11.94
CA GLY A 159 -5.44 7.14 -12.41
C GLY A 159 -4.48 8.18 -12.98
N LYS A 160 -5.05 9.24 -13.56
CA LYS A 160 -4.31 10.41 -13.99
C LYS A 160 -4.26 11.41 -12.84
N ILE A 161 -3.07 11.89 -12.50
CA ILE A 161 -2.89 12.90 -11.47
C ILE A 161 -2.30 14.17 -12.07
N ASN A 162 -2.87 15.32 -11.67
CA ASN A 162 -2.40 16.63 -12.09
C ASN A 162 -2.43 17.58 -10.90
N GLY A 163 -1.59 18.62 -10.96
CA GLY A 163 -1.62 19.67 -9.97
C GLY A 163 -0.36 20.50 -9.87
N THR A 164 -0.12 21.04 -8.69
CA THR A 164 1.02 21.91 -8.41
C THR A 164 1.57 21.64 -7.02
N LEU A 165 2.89 21.74 -6.90
CA LEU A 165 3.60 21.79 -5.62
C LEU A 165 4.38 23.10 -5.57
N LYS A 166 4.15 23.90 -4.54
CA LYS A 166 4.77 25.21 -4.33
C LYS A 166 5.58 25.17 -3.04
N THR A 167 6.82 25.61 -3.12
CA THR A 167 7.69 25.90 -1.99
C THR A 167 8.02 27.41 -1.95
N LYS A 168 8.88 27.84 -1.03
CA LYS A 168 9.40 29.21 -1.02
C LYS A 168 10.22 29.56 -2.27
N ASP A 169 10.88 28.54 -2.84
CA ASP A 169 11.88 28.73 -3.89
C ASP A 169 11.33 28.45 -5.30
N GLU A 170 10.29 27.61 -5.41
CA GLU A 170 9.81 27.15 -6.72
C GLU A 170 8.32 26.79 -6.72
N THR A 171 7.74 26.76 -7.91
CA THR A 171 6.42 26.19 -8.18
C THR A 171 6.56 25.15 -9.28
N ILE A 172 6.19 23.91 -8.98
CA ILE A 172 6.34 22.74 -9.85
C ILE A 172 4.94 22.35 -10.36
N SER A 173 4.78 22.27 -11.68
CA SER A 173 3.60 21.66 -12.28
C SER A 173 3.76 20.14 -12.31
N LEU A 174 2.76 19.43 -11.85
CA LEU A 174 2.75 17.99 -11.69
C LEU A 174 1.74 17.36 -12.67
N SER A 175 2.18 16.44 -13.51
CA SER A 175 1.33 15.66 -14.41
C SER A 175 1.89 14.25 -14.55
N GLY A 176 1.05 13.25 -14.31
CA GLY A 176 1.51 11.85 -14.31
C GLY A 176 0.43 10.85 -13.95
N THR A 177 0.86 9.74 -13.38
CA THR A 177 -0.01 8.66 -12.90
C THR A 177 -0.06 8.61 -11.38
N GLY A 178 -1.23 8.29 -10.85
CA GLY A 178 -1.48 8.24 -9.42
C GLY A 178 -2.23 6.99 -8.99
N TYR A 179 -2.14 6.72 -7.70
CA TYR A 179 -2.77 5.62 -6.98
C TYR A 179 -3.35 6.13 -5.67
N HIS A 180 -4.45 5.54 -5.24
CA HIS A 180 -5.01 5.78 -3.93
C HIS A 180 -5.49 4.48 -3.30
N ASP A 181 -5.14 4.28 -2.04
CA ASP A 181 -5.75 3.27 -1.21
C ASP A 181 -6.11 3.79 0.19
N HIS A 182 -7.07 3.11 0.79
CA HIS A 182 -7.53 3.32 2.15
C HIS A 182 -7.22 2.08 2.98
N ASN A 183 -6.59 2.28 4.13
CA ASN A 183 -6.14 1.23 5.02
C ASN A 183 -6.62 1.47 6.44
N TRP A 184 -7.13 0.44 7.11
CA TRP A 184 -7.56 0.55 8.49
C TRP A 184 -7.46 -0.77 9.26
N GLY A 185 -7.49 -0.67 10.59
CA GLY A 185 -7.50 -1.85 11.44
C GLY A 185 -7.83 -1.52 12.88
N ASN A 186 -8.22 -2.55 13.61
CA ASN A 186 -8.60 -2.42 15.01
C ASN A 186 -7.54 -2.93 15.98
N LYS A 187 -6.38 -3.36 15.46
CA LYS A 187 -5.28 -3.91 16.24
C LYS A 187 -3.95 -3.55 15.59
N LEU A 188 -2.97 -3.07 16.35
CA LEU A 188 -1.66 -2.71 15.81
C LEU A 188 -1.11 -3.81 14.90
N MET A 189 -0.68 -3.43 13.70
CA MET A 189 -0.18 -4.36 12.66
C MET A 189 0.95 -5.25 13.16
N ILE A 190 1.86 -4.68 13.96
CA ILE A 190 2.97 -5.39 14.59
C ILE A 190 2.53 -6.56 15.50
N LEU A 191 1.28 -6.57 15.96
CA LEU A 191 0.68 -7.66 16.75
C LEU A 191 -0.04 -8.69 15.87
N LEU A 192 -0.25 -8.39 14.59
CA LEU A 192 -0.96 -9.24 13.62
C LEU A 192 -0.02 -9.85 12.59
N MET A 193 0.87 -9.05 12.02
CA MET A 193 1.69 -9.38 10.86
C MET A 193 3.17 -9.56 11.23
N ASN A 194 3.84 -10.41 10.48
CA ASN A 194 5.29 -10.56 10.50
C ASN A 194 5.95 -9.60 9.50
N ASP A 195 5.51 -9.67 8.28
CA ASP A 195 5.98 -8.86 7.15
C ASP A 195 4.93 -8.87 6.02
N TRP A 196 5.10 -7.96 5.07
CA TRP A 196 4.41 -8.00 3.79
C TRP A 196 5.30 -7.54 2.64
N TYR A 197 4.96 -8.00 1.45
CA TYR A 197 5.31 -7.35 0.19
C TYR A 197 4.08 -6.66 -0.37
N TRP A 198 4.25 -5.46 -0.90
CA TRP A 198 3.24 -4.73 -1.64
C TRP A 198 3.88 -4.11 -2.87
N GLY A 199 3.16 -4.09 -3.99
CA GLY A 199 3.63 -3.47 -5.20
C GLY A 199 2.49 -3.13 -6.14
N ARG A 200 2.69 -2.08 -6.91
CA ARG A 200 1.89 -1.74 -8.05
C ARG A 200 2.76 -1.52 -9.28
N ALA A 201 2.27 -1.88 -10.45
CA ALA A 201 2.98 -1.70 -11.69
C ALA A 201 2.02 -1.41 -12.84
N LYS A 202 2.46 -0.52 -13.75
CA LYS A 202 1.88 -0.42 -15.09
C LYS A 202 2.82 -1.12 -16.04
N ILE A 203 2.33 -2.20 -16.69
CA ILE A 203 3.11 -3.08 -17.56
C ILE A 203 2.46 -3.04 -18.93
N GLY A 204 2.96 -2.17 -19.83
CA GLY A 204 2.24 -1.83 -21.06
C GLY A 204 0.86 -1.25 -20.71
N ASP A 205 -0.20 -1.86 -21.26
CA ASP A 205 -1.60 -1.46 -21.00
C ASP A 205 -2.20 -2.12 -19.74
N TYR A 206 -1.43 -2.97 -19.06
CA TYR A 206 -1.89 -3.66 -17.85
C TYR A 206 -1.54 -2.88 -16.60
N VAL A 207 -2.45 -2.93 -15.62
CA VAL A 207 -2.27 -2.40 -14.27
C VAL A 207 -2.31 -3.56 -13.29
N VAL A 208 -1.30 -3.65 -12.44
CA VAL A 208 -1.17 -4.68 -11.40
C VAL A 208 -1.14 -4.01 -10.04
N VAL A 209 -1.95 -4.53 -9.11
CA VAL A 209 -1.85 -4.25 -7.68
C VAL A 209 -1.72 -5.59 -6.96
N SER A 210 -0.65 -5.77 -6.22
CA SER A 210 -0.33 -7.05 -5.59
C SER A 210 0.18 -6.86 -4.17
N ALA A 211 -0.17 -7.79 -3.30
CA ALA A 211 0.39 -7.86 -1.97
C ALA A 211 0.53 -9.31 -1.52
N TYR A 212 1.43 -9.54 -0.56
CA TYR A 212 1.58 -10.81 0.09
C TYR A 212 1.87 -10.57 1.57
N ILE A 213 0.88 -10.86 2.42
CA ILE A 213 0.87 -10.50 3.83
C ILE A 213 1.07 -11.76 4.66
N TYR A 214 2.12 -11.79 5.48
CA TYR A 214 2.39 -12.88 6.40
C TYR A 214 1.92 -12.56 7.82
N ALA A 215 1.06 -13.41 8.36
CA ALA A 215 0.69 -13.37 9.76
C ALA A 215 1.88 -13.67 10.67
N ASN A 216 1.78 -13.32 11.95
CA ASN A 216 2.81 -13.57 12.94
C ASN A 216 3.09 -15.08 13.15
N LYS A 217 4.24 -15.41 13.72
CA LYS A 217 4.65 -16.78 14.09
C LYS A 217 3.59 -17.54 14.89
N LYS A 218 2.91 -16.89 15.83
CA LYS A 218 1.81 -17.49 16.61
C LYS A 218 0.62 -17.95 15.77
N ASP A 219 0.48 -17.39 14.57
CA ASP A 219 -0.55 -17.72 13.58
C ASP A 219 0.01 -18.56 12.43
N GLY A 220 1.23 -19.15 12.63
CA GLY A 220 1.87 -20.08 11.71
C GLY A 220 2.44 -19.45 10.46
N TYR A 221 2.69 -18.13 10.47
CA TYR A 221 3.11 -17.40 9.27
C TYR A 221 2.15 -17.60 8.08
N LYS A 222 0.85 -17.78 8.39
CA LYS A 222 -0.13 -17.95 7.32
C LYS A 222 -0.08 -16.75 6.40
N ALA A 223 0.02 -17.04 5.12
CA ALA A 223 0.11 -16.05 4.06
C ALA A 223 -1.27 -15.70 3.50
N THR A 224 -1.42 -14.44 3.12
CA THR A 224 -2.60 -13.92 2.44
C THR A 224 -2.12 -13.22 1.17
N PRO A 225 -2.12 -13.92 0.02
CA PRO A 225 -1.81 -13.31 -1.27
C PRO A 225 -2.98 -12.44 -1.72
N VAL A 226 -2.66 -11.34 -2.39
CA VAL A 226 -3.64 -10.43 -2.98
C VAL A 226 -3.13 -10.02 -4.36
N PHE A 227 -4.00 -10.12 -5.37
CA PHE A 227 -3.61 -9.81 -6.74
C PHE A 227 -4.80 -9.25 -7.53
N MET A 228 -4.60 -8.11 -8.13
CA MET A 228 -5.50 -7.49 -9.09
C MET A 228 -4.73 -7.23 -10.37
N LEU A 229 -5.29 -7.66 -11.48
CA LEU A 229 -4.83 -7.34 -12.82
C LEU A 229 -5.97 -6.66 -13.58
N ALA A 230 -5.68 -5.51 -14.19
CA ALA A 230 -6.61 -4.81 -15.06
C ALA A 230 -5.95 -4.49 -16.40
N LYS A 231 -6.77 -4.34 -17.45
CA LYS A 231 -6.37 -3.83 -18.76
C LYS A 231 -7.49 -2.97 -19.32
N ASP A 232 -7.16 -1.85 -19.96
CA ASP A 232 -8.13 -0.95 -20.59
C ASP A 232 -9.30 -0.57 -19.66
N GLY A 233 -9.01 -0.27 -18.39
CA GLY A 233 -10.00 0.08 -17.38
C GLY A 233 -10.89 -1.08 -16.90
N LYS A 234 -10.59 -2.33 -17.25
CA LYS A 234 -11.36 -3.52 -16.83
C LYS A 234 -10.51 -4.44 -15.99
N ILE A 235 -11.04 -4.88 -14.86
CA ILE A 235 -10.40 -5.88 -14.01
C ILE A 235 -10.55 -7.25 -14.66
N LEU A 236 -9.43 -7.95 -14.84
CA LEU A 236 -9.33 -9.26 -15.47
C LEU A 236 -9.23 -10.39 -14.45
N SER A 237 -8.65 -10.13 -13.27
CA SER A 237 -8.52 -11.08 -12.17
C SER A 237 -9.01 -10.41 -10.90
N SER A 238 -10.04 -10.93 -10.28
CA SER A 238 -10.69 -10.28 -9.12
C SER A 238 -10.78 -11.18 -7.89
N ASP A 239 -10.55 -12.48 -8.03
CA ASP A 239 -10.56 -13.40 -6.92
C ASP A 239 -9.19 -13.44 -6.25
N ALA A 240 -9.10 -12.96 -5.04
CA ALA A 240 -7.85 -12.79 -4.32
C ALA A 240 -7.03 -14.08 -4.10
N PHE A 241 -7.62 -15.29 -4.23
CA PHE A 241 -6.97 -16.53 -3.78
C PHE A 241 -7.21 -17.77 -4.61
N LYS A 242 -8.40 -17.92 -5.20
CA LYS A 242 -8.85 -19.21 -5.72
C LYS A 242 -7.94 -19.74 -6.82
N HIS A 243 -7.42 -18.82 -7.64
CA HIS A 243 -6.63 -19.15 -8.82
C HIS A 243 -5.20 -18.60 -8.76
N LEU A 244 -4.78 -18.06 -7.60
CA LEU A 244 -3.49 -17.42 -7.43
C LEU A 244 -2.49 -18.31 -6.70
N THR A 245 -1.30 -18.50 -7.29
CA THR A 245 -0.12 -19.00 -6.59
C THR A 245 0.92 -17.90 -6.45
N TYR A 246 1.74 -18.00 -5.40
CA TYR A 246 2.75 -17.01 -5.05
C TYR A 246 4.08 -17.69 -4.72
N GLU A 247 5.15 -17.11 -5.20
CA GLU A 247 6.49 -17.64 -4.97
C GLU A 247 7.49 -16.52 -4.70
N GLU A 248 8.32 -16.71 -3.69
CA GLU A 248 9.49 -15.88 -3.39
C GLU A 248 10.76 -16.69 -3.63
N LYS A 249 11.73 -16.11 -4.36
CA LYS A 249 13.02 -16.76 -4.69
C LYS A 249 14.20 -15.82 -4.52
N ASP A 250 15.37 -16.42 -4.55
CA ASP A 250 16.66 -15.73 -4.65
C ASP A 250 16.84 -14.71 -3.52
N PHE A 251 16.72 -15.19 -2.27
CA PHE A 251 16.83 -14.34 -1.10
C PHE A 251 18.25 -13.81 -0.92
N VAL A 252 18.37 -12.50 -0.76
CA VAL A 252 19.61 -11.83 -0.38
C VAL A 252 19.43 -11.15 0.97
N LYS A 253 20.49 -11.14 1.77
CA LYS A 253 20.49 -10.42 3.04
C LYS A 253 20.92 -8.97 2.79
N ASP A 254 20.01 -8.05 2.96
CA ASP A 254 20.32 -6.63 2.81
C ASP A 254 21.32 -6.16 3.86
N SER A 255 22.33 -5.42 3.42
CA SER A 255 23.43 -5.00 4.28
C SER A 255 23.06 -3.93 5.30
N TYR A 256 22.01 -3.11 5.04
CA TYR A 256 21.54 -2.04 5.92
C TYR A 256 20.46 -2.52 6.88
N THR A 257 19.36 -3.02 6.36
CA THR A 257 18.22 -3.48 7.17
C THR A 257 18.49 -4.80 7.88
N LYS A 258 19.50 -5.58 7.44
CA LYS A 258 19.86 -6.92 7.91
C LYS A 258 18.72 -7.94 7.70
N ARG A 259 17.80 -7.66 6.76
CA ARG A 259 16.67 -8.51 6.40
C ARG A 259 16.95 -9.34 5.18
N PHE A 260 16.29 -10.50 5.12
CA PHE A 260 16.23 -11.27 3.89
C PHE A 260 15.16 -10.66 2.98
N VAL A 261 15.56 -10.36 1.76
CA VAL A 261 14.73 -9.78 0.70
C VAL A 261 14.71 -10.75 -0.46
N ALA A 262 13.52 -11.13 -0.92
CA ALA A 262 13.37 -11.89 -2.15
C ALA A 262 13.71 -10.97 -3.34
N THR A 263 14.63 -11.40 -4.20
CA THR A 263 14.97 -10.64 -5.41
C THR A 263 14.06 -11.01 -6.58
N THR A 264 13.33 -12.12 -6.47
CA THR A 264 12.33 -12.57 -7.43
C THR A 264 11.03 -12.90 -6.69
N ILE A 265 9.93 -12.26 -7.09
CA ILE A 265 8.59 -12.47 -6.56
C ILE A 265 7.65 -12.75 -7.71
N THR A 266 6.94 -13.87 -7.69
CA THR A 266 6.04 -14.28 -8.77
C THR A 266 4.62 -14.46 -8.25
N TYR A 267 3.68 -13.85 -8.94
CA TYR A 267 2.24 -14.06 -8.82
C TYR A 267 1.78 -14.77 -10.10
N ASP A 268 1.23 -15.97 -9.97
CA ASP A 268 0.74 -16.78 -11.09
C ASP A 268 -0.77 -16.98 -10.90
N TYR A 269 -1.57 -16.27 -11.72
CA TYR A 269 -3.02 -16.31 -11.71
C TYR A 269 -3.51 -17.21 -12.85
N HIS A 270 -4.09 -18.37 -12.50
CA HIS A 270 -4.50 -19.38 -13.46
C HIS A 270 -5.94 -19.85 -13.20
N ASP A 271 -6.92 -19.17 -13.78
CA ASP A 271 -8.32 -19.56 -13.80
C ASP A 271 -8.58 -20.51 -14.99
N LYS A 272 -8.46 -21.81 -14.72
CA LYS A 272 -8.67 -22.87 -15.73
C LYS A 272 -10.12 -22.96 -16.21
N GLU A 273 -11.08 -22.58 -15.36
CA GLU A 273 -12.50 -22.65 -15.69
C GLU A 273 -12.86 -21.64 -16.79
N ASN A 274 -12.23 -20.45 -16.75
CA ASN A 274 -12.47 -19.36 -17.70
C ASN A 274 -11.34 -19.22 -18.75
N GLY A 275 -10.33 -20.09 -18.73
CA GLY A 275 -9.21 -20.06 -19.67
C GLY A 275 -8.33 -18.82 -19.53
N VAL A 276 -8.22 -18.28 -18.32
CA VAL A 276 -7.43 -17.08 -18.04
C VAL A 276 -6.14 -17.46 -17.32
N HIS A 277 -4.99 -17.14 -17.90
CA HIS A 277 -3.70 -17.41 -17.28
C HIS A 277 -2.75 -16.23 -17.49
N TYR A 278 -2.35 -15.60 -16.38
CA TYR A 278 -1.38 -14.52 -16.32
C TYR A 278 -0.34 -14.80 -15.23
N ARG A 279 0.91 -14.46 -15.53
CA ARG A 279 1.98 -14.46 -14.53
C ARG A 279 2.63 -13.10 -14.47
N VAL A 280 2.81 -12.57 -13.26
CA VAL A 280 3.56 -11.34 -13.01
C VAL A 280 4.74 -11.64 -12.13
N THR A 281 5.94 -11.32 -12.61
CA THR A 281 7.19 -11.52 -11.89
C THR A 281 7.88 -10.19 -11.65
N TYR A 282 8.12 -9.84 -10.39
CA TYR A 282 8.98 -8.72 -10.00
C TYR A 282 10.41 -9.23 -9.84
N LYS A 283 11.34 -8.61 -10.54
CA LYS A 283 12.79 -8.88 -10.45
C LYS A 283 13.51 -7.64 -9.94
N LYS A 284 14.09 -7.75 -8.75
CA LYS A 284 14.85 -6.67 -8.12
C LYS A 284 16.07 -6.29 -8.96
N GLY A 285 16.21 -5.01 -9.24
CA GLY A 285 17.41 -4.42 -9.82
C GLY A 285 18.50 -4.14 -8.78
N ASN A 286 19.52 -3.44 -9.20
CA ASN A 286 20.62 -3.05 -8.31
C ASN A 286 20.31 -1.78 -7.50
N GLU A 287 19.29 -1.03 -7.91
CA GLU A 287 18.91 0.23 -7.26
C GLU A 287 18.09 -0.03 -5.99
N GLU A 288 18.51 0.61 -4.92
CA GLU A 288 17.80 0.70 -3.67
C GLU A 288 17.12 2.07 -3.61
N VAL A 289 15.79 2.08 -3.64
CA VAL A 289 15.02 3.32 -3.65
C VAL A 289 14.95 3.93 -2.25
N GLU A 290 14.60 3.13 -1.24
CA GLU A 290 14.53 3.58 0.14
C GLU A 290 14.74 2.40 1.11
N ARG A 291 15.48 2.65 2.20
CA ARG A 291 15.68 1.67 3.28
C ARG A 291 15.62 2.39 4.61
N GLN A 292 14.79 1.85 5.52
CA GLN A 292 14.68 2.36 6.89
C GLN A 292 14.70 1.21 7.89
N VAL A 293 15.27 1.46 9.06
CA VAL A 293 15.19 0.56 10.22
C VAL A 293 14.49 1.27 11.39
N MET A 294 14.13 0.52 12.43
CA MET A 294 13.38 1.06 13.57
C MET A 294 14.07 2.28 14.21
N THR A 295 15.41 2.32 14.21
CA THR A 295 16.18 3.46 14.76
C THR A 295 15.98 4.75 13.97
N ASP A 296 15.73 4.66 12.68
CA ASP A 296 15.50 5.81 11.80
C ASP A 296 14.09 6.37 12.03
N ILE A 297 13.15 5.50 12.38
CA ILE A 297 11.73 5.85 12.56
C ILE A 297 11.45 6.43 13.95
N VAL A 298 11.97 5.81 15.02
CA VAL A 298 11.59 6.14 16.42
C VAL A 298 12.76 6.61 17.29
N GLY A 299 13.97 6.68 16.75
CA GLY A 299 15.19 7.02 17.47
C GLY A 299 15.74 5.87 18.34
N LYS A 300 17.04 5.97 18.69
CA LYS A 300 17.78 4.88 19.35
C LYS A 300 17.15 4.39 20.67
N PRO A 301 16.78 5.24 21.64
CA PRO A 301 16.28 4.76 22.95
C PRO A 301 15.00 3.92 22.81
N LEU A 302 14.05 4.41 22.00
CA LEU A 302 12.77 3.73 21.81
C LEU A 302 12.93 2.48 20.94
N ALA A 303 13.83 2.48 19.96
CA ALA A 303 14.17 1.31 19.17
C ALA A 303 14.72 0.17 20.01
N VAL A 304 15.58 0.45 21.01
CA VAL A 304 16.10 -0.57 21.95
C VAL A 304 14.95 -1.20 22.72
N LEU A 305 14.03 -0.39 23.25
CA LEU A 305 12.84 -0.91 23.96
C LEU A 305 12.00 -1.80 23.04
N PHE A 306 11.73 -1.38 21.80
CA PHE A 306 10.99 -2.18 20.85
C PHE A 306 11.71 -3.48 20.50
N HIS A 307 13.05 -3.46 20.37
CA HIS A 307 13.84 -4.67 20.13
C HIS A 307 13.74 -5.67 21.29
N LEU A 308 13.77 -5.20 22.54
CA LEU A 308 13.57 -6.05 23.72
C LEU A 308 12.18 -6.69 23.75
N LEU A 309 11.17 -6.00 23.21
CA LEU A 309 9.81 -6.52 23.04
C LEU A 309 9.63 -7.41 21.80
N GLY A 310 10.72 -7.72 21.08
CA GLY A 310 10.71 -8.59 19.89
C GLY A 310 10.22 -7.91 18.63
N PHE A 311 10.22 -6.58 18.59
CA PHE A 311 9.90 -5.79 17.40
C PHE A 311 11.18 -5.40 16.65
N ARG A 312 11.20 -5.63 15.36
CA ARG A 312 12.36 -5.32 14.52
C ARG A 312 11.86 -4.74 13.20
N GLY A 313 11.25 -3.56 13.28
CA GLY A 313 10.71 -2.88 12.12
C GLY A 313 11.79 -2.50 11.11
N SER A 314 11.51 -2.75 9.85
CA SER A 314 12.28 -2.24 8.73
C SER A 314 11.37 -2.07 7.52
N TYR A 315 11.68 -1.07 6.72
CA TYR A 315 11.04 -0.78 5.46
C TYR A 315 12.08 -0.82 4.35
N HIS A 316 11.73 -1.44 3.23
CA HIS A 316 12.59 -1.57 2.08
C HIS A 316 11.77 -1.35 0.81
N ARG A 317 12.02 -0.26 0.10
CA ARG A 317 11.44 0.03 -1.22
C ARG A 317 12.47 -0.31 -2.28
N MET A 318 12.10 -1.20 -3.17
CA MET A 318 12.96 -1.77 -4.20
C MET A 318 12.55 -1.27 -5.57
N GLY A 319 13.54 -0.98 -6.40
CA GLY A 319 13.37 -0.76 -7.84
C GLY A 319 13.78 -1.99 -8.64
N GLY A 320 13.21 -2.13 -9.82
CA GLY A 320 13.53 -3.23 -10.73
C GLY A 320 12.56 -3.31 -11.89
N THR A 321 12.29 -4.53 -12.35
CA THR A 321 11.44 -4.82 -13.50
C THR A 321 10.26 -5.70 -13.09
N ALA A 322 9.06 -5.35 -13.54
CA ALA A 322 7.91 -6.25 -13.55
C ALA A 322 7.74 -6.85 -14.95
N ILE A 323 7.58 -8.16 -15.01
CA ILE A 323 7.40 -8.95 -16.23
C ILE A 323 5.99 -9.52 -16.17
N LEU A 324 5.16 -9.21 -17.16
CA LEU A 324 3.85 -9.82 -17.35
C LEU A 324 3.93 -10.83 -18.49
N GLU A 325 3.44 -12.02 -18.24
CA GLU A 325 3.30 -13.11 -19.19
C GLU A 325 1.82 -13.52 -19.26
N LYS A 326 1.29 -13.64 -20.48
CA LYS A 326 -0.04 -14.16 -20.75
C LYS A 326 0.06 -15.46 -21.52
N PHE A 327 -0.78 -16.43 -21.15
CA PHE A 327 -0.77 -17.76 -21.73
C PHE A 327 -2.14 -18.09 -22.36
N ASP A 328 -2.09 -18.89 -23.42
CA ASP A 328 -3.24 -19.64 -23.97
C ASP A 328 -2.96 -21.13 -23.75
N GLY A 329 -3.65 -21.74 -22.79
CA GLY A 329 -3.27 -23.02 -22.23
C GLY A 329 -1.85 -22.97 -21.65
N GLU A 330 -0.94 -23.79 -22.20
CA GLU A 330 0.48 -23.79 -21.80
C GLU A 330 1.36 -22.88 -22.71
N ASN A 331 0.78 -22.28 -23.76
CA ASN A 331 1.53 -21.50 -24.72
C ASN A 331 1.65 -20.05 -24.25
N LEU A 332 2.87 -19.55 -24.14
CA LEU A 332 3.14 -18.14 -23.90
C LEU A 332 2.77 -17.33 -25.17
N ILE A 333 1.80 -16.43 -25.07
CA ILE A 333 1.30 -15.64 -26.22
C ILE A 333 1.65 -14.16 -26.12
N GLU A 334 1.96 -13.66 -24.92
CA GLU A 334 2.37 -12.26 -24.73
C GLU A 334 3.38 -12.18 -23.58
N ARG A 335 4.43 -11.38 -23.73
CA ARG A 335 5.39 -11.06 -22.66
C ARG A 335 5.80 -9.60 -22.77
N ILE A 336 5.57 -8.86 -21.69
CA ILE A 336 5.87 -7.44 -21.58
C ILE A 336 6.71 -7.21 -20.34
N GLU A 337 7.65 -6.29 -20.42
CA GLU A 337 8.47 -5.85 -19.28
C GLU A 337 8.34 -4.34 -19.10
N SER A 338 8.28 -3.90 -17.86
CA SER A 338 8.25 -2.48 -17.50
C SER A 338 9.03 -2.23 -16.20
N PRO A 339 9.61 -1.05 -16.01
CA PRO A 339 10.15 -0.65 -14.72
C PRO A 339 9.06 -0.70 -13.64
N ALA A 340 9.41 -1.20 -12.46
CA ALA A 340 8.48 -1.29 -11.34
C ALA A 340 9.17 -0.97 -10.02
N MET A 341 8.35 -0.56 -9.05
CA MET A 341 8.74 -0.44 -7.65
C MET A 341 7.78 -1.23 -6.79
N TRP A 342 8.32 -1.87 -5.77
CA TRP A 342 7.56 -2.56 -4.74
C TRP A 342 8.27 -2.46 -3.40
N GLU A 343 7.58 -2.83 -2.34
CA GLU A 343 8.11 -2.68 -0.99
C GLU A 343 8.00 -3.95 -0.17
N GLN A 344 8.90 -4.07 0.79
CA GLN A 344 8.79 -5.01 1.90
C GLN A 344 8.75 -4.23 3.22
N MET A 345 7.71 -4.48 4.00
CA MET A 345 7.62 -4.01 5.38
C MET A 345 7.78 -5.19 6.32
N CYS A 346 8.74 -5.10 7.22
CA CYS A 346 8.95 -6.10 8.27
C CYS A 346 8.62 -5.52 9.64
N PHE A 347 7.89 -6.27 10.47
CA PHE A 347 7.59 -5.91 11.87
C PHE A 347 8.34 -6.79 12.87
N LYS A 348 8.68 -8.00 12.48
CA LYS A 348 9.24 -9.06 13.32
C LYS A 348 10.56 -9.58 12.73
N PRO A 349 11.33 -10.39 13.46
CA PRO A 349 12.45 -11.11 12.87
C PRO A 349 12.06 -11.90 11.63
N ASP A 350 13.03 -12.13 10.75
CA ASP A 350 12.82 -12.87 9.51
C ASP A 350 12.15 -14.22 9.79
N ARG A 351 11.17 -14.57 8.97
CA ARG A 351 10.53 -15.91 8.96
C ARG A 351 11.40 -16.95 8.23
N ILE A 352 12.29 -16.47 7.38
CA ILE A 352 13.26 -17.30 6.65
C ILE A 352 14.52 -17.45 7.51
N LYS A 353 15.05 -18.64 7.57
CA LYS A 353 16.34 -18.92 8.19
C LYS A 353 17.38 -19.07 7.08
N ALA A 354 18.55 -18.45 7.29
CA ALA A 354 19.71 -18.64 6.41
C ALA A 354 20.13 -20.10 6.35
#